data_81e950d61f7e9e96a76e77f8b2d858ff
#
_entry.id   81e950d61f7e9e96a76e77f8b2d858ff
#
_cell.length_a   1.000
_cell.length_b   1.000
_cell.length_c   1.000
_cell.angle_alpha   90.00
_cell.angle_beta   90.00
_cell.angle_gamma   90.00
#
_symmetry.space_group_name_H-M   'P 1'
#
loop_
_entity.id
_entity.type
_entity.pdbx_description
1 polymer ?
#
loop_
_entity_poly.entity_id
_entity_poly.type
_entity_poly.pdbx_seq_one_letter_code
_entity_poly.pdbx_strand_id
1 'polypeptide(L)'
;MKKHIGSFLLMLILLITMAGCGSMEKEMTEGEKDKEDKIQIGLCFDSFVIERWQRDRDIFVSMAKELGAEVNVQNANGDIEQQRKQIDYFIDKGMDVIAIICIDSNTQSDCVKKAKDAGIRVIAYDRLIRNADVDLYISFDNEMVGNMMGEALVEKGIDGGKVLMLGGS
;
A
#
# COMPACT_ATOMS: atom_id res chain seq x y z
N MET A 1 3.33 -10.89 -76.29
CA MET A 1 4.24 -10.82 -75.15
C MET A 1 3.82 -9.84 -74.00
N LYS A 2 2.73 -9.06 -74.13
CA LYS A 2 2.30 -8.08 -73.10
C LYS A 2 1.27 -8.59 -72.05
N LYS A 3 0.70 -9.80 -72.23
CA LYS A 3 -0.37 -10.35 -71.35
C LYS A 3 0.14 -11.16 -70.16
N HIS A 4 1.39 -11.59 -70.13
CA HIS A 4 1.93 -12.45 -69.05
C HIS A 4 2.69 -11.67 -67.99
N ILE A 5 3.10 -10.41 -68.26
CA ILE A 5 3.84 -9.56 -67.28
C ILE A 5 2.91 -9.07 -66.15
N GLY A 6 1.64 -8.78 -66.46
CA GLY A 6 0.65 -8.35 -65.47
C GLY A 6 0.28 -9.44 -64.47
N SER A 7 0.24 -10.71 -64.91
CA SER A 7 -0.09 -11.86 -64.04
C SER A 7 1.06 -12.22 -63.13
N PHE A 8 2.31 -12.02 -63.53
CA PHE A 8 3.49 -12.28 -62.71
C PHE A 8 3.68 -11.18 -61.62
N LEU A 9 3.34 -9.93 -61.97
CA LEU A 9 3.39 -8.81 -61.04
C LEU A 9 2.31 -8.93 -59.96
N LEU A 10 1.09 -9.42 -60.33
CA LEU A 10 0.00 -9.64 -59.37
C LEU A 10 0.31 -10.80 -58.41
N MET A 11 1.00 -11.85 -58.88
CA MET A 11 1.41 -12.99 -58.06
C MET A 11 2.56 -12.63 -57.08
N LEU A 12 3.44 -11.71 -57.51
CA LEU A 12 4.53 -11.21 -56.66
C LEU A 12 4.02 -10.32 -55.51
N ILE A 13 2.97 -9.51 -55.79
CA ILE A 13 2.34 -8.67 -54.76
C ILE A 13 1.57 -9.52 -53.74
N LEU A 14 0.96 -10.64 -54.16
CA LEU A 14 0.24 -11.55 -53.25
C LEU A 14 1.16 -12.33 -52.34
N LEU A 15 2.43 -12.55 -52.71
CA LEU A 15 3.44 -13.24 -51.89
C LEU A 15 4.04 -12.34 -50.82
N ILE A 16 3.96 -11.02 -50.94
CA ILE A 16 4.51 -10.06 -49.97
C ILE A 16 3.51 -9.81 -48.80
N THR A 17 2.21 -10.11 -48.97
CA THR A 17 1.18 -9.89 -47.94
C THR A 17 1.05 -11.02 -46.94
N MET A 18 1.73 -12.18 -47.11
CA MET A 18 1.69 -13.31 -46.17
C MET A 18 2.85 -13.36 -45.19
N ALA A 19 3.80 -12.43 -45.24
CA ALA A 19 4.95 -12.36 -44.33
C ALA A 19 4.77 -11.36 -43.18
N GLY A 20 3.53 -10.89 -42.89
CA GLY A 20 3.24 -9.85 -41.92
C GLY A 20 2.42 -10.27 -40.70
N CYS A 21 2.42 -11.56 -40.34
CA CYS A 21 1.95 -12.00 -39.00
C CYS A 21 3.15 -12.35 -38.12
N GLY A 22 4.03 -11.37 -37.91
CA GLY A 22 4.89 -11.34 -36.75
C GLY A 22 4.03 -10.86 -35.59
N SER A 23 3.74 -11.70 -34.60
CA SER A 23 3.31 -11.28 -33.29
C SER A 23 4.21 -10.14 -32.88
N MET A 24 3.67 -8.93 -32.71
CA MET A 24 4.32 -7.90 -31.92
C MET A 24 4.34 -8.39 -30.48
N GLU A 25 5.32 -9.23 -30.16
CA GLU A 25 5.80 -9.29 -28.79
C GLU A 25 6.27 -7.87 -28.46
N LYS A 26 5.50 -7.21 -27.61
CA LYS A 26 5.87 -5.94 -27.04
C LYS A 26 7.13 -6.25 -26.22
N GLU A 27 8.31 -5.96 -26.79
CA GLU A 27 9.54 -5.93 -26.00
C GLU A 27 9.31 -4.93 -24.89
N MET A 28 8.96 -5.45 -23.70
CA MET A 28 8.92 -4.64 -22.49
C MET A 28 10.37 -4.21 -22.23
N THR A 29 10.58 -2.92 -22.14
CA THR A 29 11.89 -2.38 -21.75
C THR A 29 12.27 -2.92 -20.37
N GLU A 30 13.57 -3.16 -20.11
CA GLU A 30 14.07 -3.67 -18.82
C GLU A 30 13.46 -2.92 -17.62
N GLY A 31 13.21 -1.60 -17.74
CA GLY A 31 12.58 -0.80 -16.70
C GLY A 31 11.08 -1.06 -16.48
N GLU A 32 10.35 -1.62 -17.45
CA GLU A 32 8.94 -2.05 -17.28
C GLU A 32 8.87 -3.45 -16.67
N LYS A 33 9.79 -4.34 -17.03
CA LYS A 33 9.92 -5.68 -16.43
C LYS A 33 10.30 -5.62 -14.95
N ASP A 34 11.23 -4.71 -14.59
CA ASP A 34 11.64 -4.48 -13.20
C ASP A 34 10.51 -3.93 -12.31
N LYS A 35 9.50 -3.25 -12.89
CA LYS A 35 8.35 -2.75 -12.14
C LYS A 35 7.28 -3.81 -11.89
N GLU A 36 7.11 -4.75 -12.81
CA GLU A 36 6.09 -5.79 -12.72
C GLU A 36 6.43 -6.87 -11.67
N ASP A 37 7.73 -7.02 -11.35
CA ASP A 37 8.22 -8.01 -10.38
C ASP A 37 8.35 -7.46 -8.93
N LYS A 38 8.18 -6.13 -8.71
CA LYS A 38 8.32 -5.52 -7.39
C LYS A 38 7.02 -5.50 -6.63
N ILE A 39 7.08 -5.89 -5.35
CA ILE A 39 5.94 -5.75 -4.44
C ILE A 39 5.54 -4.27 -4.35
N GLN A 40 4.26 -3.99 -4.60
CA GLN A 40 3.67 -2.66 -4.54
C GLN A 40 2.92 -2.49 -3.22
N ILE A 41 3.33 -1.51 -2.42
CA ILE A 41 2.78 -1.26 -1.08
C ILE A 41 2.08 0.10 -1.07
N GLY A 42 0.79 0.11 -0.70
CA GLY A 42 0.07 1.33 -0.32
C GLY A 42 0.28 1.61 1.17
N LEU A 43 0.76 2.79 1.53
CA LEU A 43 0.95 3.21 2.93
C LEU A 43 0.09 4.43 3.21
N CYS A 44 -0.95 4.26 4.04
CA CYS A 44 -1.96 5.27 4.32
C CYS A 44 -1.84 5.80 5.75
N PHE A 45 -1.42 7.07 5.89
CA PHE A 45 -1.33 7.75 7.17
C PHE A 45 -2.60 8.51 7.52
N ASP A 46 -2.90 8.59 8.82
CA ASP A 46 -3.94 9.47 9.37
C ASP A 46 -3.61 10.95 9.13
N SER A 47 -2.38 11.36 9.50
CA SER A 47 -1.85 12.71 9.29
C SER A 47 -0.34 12.72 9.50
N PHE A 48 0.33 13.84 9.16
CA PHE A 48 1.73 14.10 9.50
C PHE A 48 1.90 15.18 10.57
N VAL A 49 0.85 15.48 11.33
CA VAL A 49 0.92 16.43 12.45
C VAL A 49 1.82 15.89 13.57
N ILE A 50 1.77 14.59 13.81
CA ILE A 50 2.66 13.93 14.77
C ILE A 50 4.00 13.67 14.09
N GLU A 51 5.07 14.26 14.61
CA GLU A 51 6.44 14.14 14.05
C GLU A 51 6.92 12.69 13.90
N ARG A 52 6.51 11.80 14.80
CA ARG A 52 6.82 10.37 14.72
C ARG A 52 6.42 9.77 13.38
N TRP A 53 5.25 10.13 12.83
CA TRP A 53 4.76 9.57 11.57
C TRP A 53 5.66 9.90 10.38
N GLN A 54 6.33 11.04 10.40
CA GLN A 54 7.28 11.40 9.34
C GLN A 54 8.50 10.49 9.39
N ARG A 55 9.02 10.18 10.60
CA ARG A 55 10.13 9.23 10.77
C ARG A 55 9.74 7.82 10.41
N ASP A 56 8.58 7.35 10.86
CA ASP A 56 8.07 6.02 10.54
C ASP A 56 7.92 5.85 9.02
N ARG A 57 7.36 6.86 8.32
CA ARG A 57 7.27 6.89 6.86
C ARG A 57 8.64 6.74 6.21
N ASP A 58 9.60 7.54 6.62
CA ASP A 58 10.92 7.59 5.98
C ASP A 58 11.66 6.26 6.17
N ILE A 59 11.59 5.68 7.37
CA ILE A 59 12.16 4.37 7.65
C ILE A 59 11.44 3.28 6.85
N PHE A 60 10.11 3.28 6.84
CA PHE A 60 9.31 2.29 6.11
C PHE A 60 9.65 2.30 4.62
N VAL A 61 9.66 3.48 4.00
CA VAL A 61 9.96 3.66 2.57
C VAL A 61 11.40 3.22 2.25
N SER A 62 12.37 3.59 3.10
CA SER A 62 13.77 3.20 2.91
C SER A 62 13.95 1.69 2.98
N MET A 63 13.41 1.05 4.02
CA MET A 63 13.51 -0.39 4.21
C MET A 63 12.79 -1.19 3.12
N ALA A 64 11.59 -0.75 2.73
CA ALA A 64 10.85 -1.38 1.64
C ALA A 64 11.66 -1.34 0.33
N LYS A 65 12.27 -0.19 0.01
CA LYS A 65 13.13 -0.04 -1.16
C LYS A 65 14.36 -0.94 -1.11
N GLU A 66 15.02 -1.05 0.04
CA GLU A 66 16.17 -1.95 0.25
C GLU A 66 15.79 -3.42 0.04
N LEU A 67 14.55 -3.78 0.39
CA LEU A 67 13.99 -5.12 0.20
C LEU A 67 13.39 -5.34 -1.20
N GLY A 68 13.52 -4.39 -2.11
CA GLY A 68 13.06 -4.49 -3.49
C GLY A 68 11.57 -4.18 -3.71
N ALA A 69 10.88 -3.61 -2.71
CA ALA A 69 9.48 -3.16 -2.84
C ALA A 69 9.38 -1.67 -3.21
N GLU A 70 8.23 -1.27 -3.74
CA GLU A 70 7.86 0.14 -3.98
C GLU A 70 6.72 0.55 -3.06
N VAL A 71 6.77 1.80 -2.55
CA VAL A 71 5.77 2.30 -1.61
C VAL A 71 5.10 3.55 -2.17
N ASN A 72 3.78 3.52 -2.24
CA ASN A 72 2.94 4.69 -2.50
C ASN A 72 2.39 5.20 -1.17
N VAL A 73 2.84 6.38 -0.76
CA VAL A 73 2.45 7.00 0.52
C VAL A 73 1.32 7.99 0.30
N GLN A 74 0.26 7.86 1.10
CA GLN A 74 -0.87 8.79 1.13
C GLN A 74 -1.07 9.33 2.54
N ASN A 75 -1.51 10.57 2.63
CA ASN A 75 -1.81 11.26 3.89
C ASN A 75 -3.25 11.78 3.89
N ALA A 76 -4.06 11.32 4.82
CA ALA A 76 -5.47 11.67 4.90
C ALA A 76 -5.74 13.02 5.61
N ASN A 77 -4.73 13.63 6.24
CA ASN A 77 -4.84 14.89 6.98
C ASN A 77 -5.99 14.92 8.04
N GLY A 78 -6.27 13.79 8.67
CA GLY A 78 -7.32 13.64 9.67
C GLY A 78 -8.74 13.50 9.09
N ASP A 79 -8.89 13.38 7.77
CA ASP A 79 -10.19 13.22 7.11
C ASP A 79 -10.44 11.72 6.82
N ILE A 80 -11.47 11.16 7.49
CA ILE A 80 -11.85 9.74 7.38
C ILE A 80 -12.27 9.40 5.95
N GLU A 81 -13.05 10.27 5.30
CA GLU A 81 -13.52 10.03 3.94
C GLU A 81 -12.37 10.12 2.92
N GLN A 82 -11.40 11.00 3.16
CA GLN A 82 -10.19 11.04 2.37
C GLN A 82 -9.38 9.77 2.52
N GLN A 83 -9.26 9.24 3.76
CA GLN A 83 -8.57 7.98 4.01
C GLN A 83 -9.24 6.81 3.26
N ARG A 84 -10.58 6.74 3.27
CA ARG A 84 -11.35 5.73 2.53
C ARG A 84 -11.08 5.80 1.03
N LYS A 85 -11.08 7.00 0.44
CA LYS A 85 -10.75 7.20 -0.98
C LYS A 85 -9.31 6.79 -1.33
N GLN A 86 -8.38 6.98 -0.42
CA GLN A 86 -6.99 6.56 -0.60
C GLN A 86 -6.86 5.04 -0.59
N ILE A 87 -7.60 4.35 0.28
CA ILE A 87 -7.65 2.89 0.31
C ILE A 87 -8.28 2.36 -0.99
N ASP A 88 -9.42 2.93 -1.42
CA ASP A 88 -10.05 2.57 -2.70
C ASP A 88 -9.08 2.80 -3.88
N TYR A 89 -8.33 3.90 -3.89
CA TYR A 89 -7.28 4.16 -4.88
C TYR A 89 -6.20 3.07 -4.89
N PHE A 90 -5.75 2.59 -3.73
CA PHE A 90 -4.78 1.50 -3.65
C PHE A 90 -5.34 0.18 -4.19
N ILE A 91 -6.62 -0.09 -3.92
CA ILE A 91 -7.31 -1.26 -4.48
C ILE A 91 -7.38 -1.16 -6.00
N ASP A 92 -7.78 -0.01 -6.54
CA ASP A 92 -7.88 0.23 -7.99
C ASP A 92 -6.51 0.14 -8.70
N LYS A 93 -5.43 0.46 -7.99
CA LYS A 93 -4.05 0.32 -8.48
C LYS A 93 -3.51 -1.10 -8.41
N GLY A 94 -4.23 -2.00 -7.76
CA GLY A 94 -3.80 -3.39 -7.61
C GLY A 94 -2.54 -3.52 -6.74
N MET A 95 -2.48 -2.78 -5.62
CA MET A 95 -1.38 -2.93 -4.68
C MET A 95 -1.37 -4.35 -4.10
N ASP A 96 -0.20 -4.90 -3.81
CA ASP A 96 -0.05 -6.22 -3.19
C ASP A 96 -0.37 -6.17 -1.70
N VAL A 97 -0.04 -5.04 -1.05
CA VAL A 97 -0.21 -4.82 0.38
C VAL A 97 -0.70 -3.40 0.63
N ILE A 98 -1.61 -3.22 1.59
CA ILE A 98 -2.00 -1.91 2.10
C ILE A 98 -1.73 -1.87 3.60
N ALA A 99 -0.85 -0.95 4.04
CA ALA A 99 -0.61 -0.66 5.45
C ALA A 99 -1.37 0.62 5.85
N ILE A 100 -2.16 0.55 6.91
CA ILE A 100 -3.09 1.60 7.31
C ILE A 100 -2.82 2.02 8.75
N ILE A 101 -2.52 3.30 8.96
CA ILE A 101 -2.61 3.97 10.25
C ILE A 101 -3.99 4.62 10.31
N CYS A 102 -4.98 3.93 10.87
CA CYS A 102 -6.36 4.40 10.81
C CYS A 102 -6.61 5.65 11.66
N ILE A 103 -7.44 6.56 11.15
CA ILE A 103 -7.89 7.75 11.89
C ILE A 103 -8.81 7.31 13.03
N ASP A 104 -9.77 6.44 12.73
CA ASP A 104 -10.74 5.89 13.68
C ASP A 104 -10.81 4.38 13.51
N SER A 105 -10.68 3.67 14.62
CA SER A 105 -10.65 2.19 14.66
C SER A 105 -11.96 1.53 14.21
N ASN A 106 -13.08 2.24 14.19
CA ASN A 106 -14.40 1.68 13.92
C ASN A 106 -14.91 1.94 12.48
N THR A 107 -14.21 2.76 11.69
CA THR A 107 -14.74 3.28 10.42
C THR A 107 -14.16 2.64 9.17
N GLN A 108 -13.14 1.78 9.29
CA GLN A 108 -12.38 1.26 8.14
C GLN A 108 -12.63 -0.22 7.82
N SER A 109 -13.50 -0.91 8.57
CA SER A 109 -13.72 -2.35 8.41
C SER A 109 -14.22 -2.76 7.02
N ASP A 110 -15.06 -1.95 6.40
CA ASP A 110 -15.57 -2.19 5.05
C ASP A 110 -14.50 -1.95 3.96
N CYS A 111 -13.60 -0.98 4.17
CA CYS A 111 -12.46 -0.77 3.28
C CYS A 111 -11.47 -1.95 3.35
N VAL A 112 -11.21 -2.45 4.56
CA VAL A 112 -10.41 -3.67 4.75
C VAL A 112 -11.04 -4.84 4.01
N LYS A 113 -12.37 -5.04 4.19
CA LYS A 113 -13.08 -6.11 3.49
C LYS A 113 -12.94 -6.00 1.98
N LYS A 114 -13.11 -4.80 1.40
CA LYS A 114 -12.94 -4.59 -0.05
C LYS A 114 -11.51 -4.93 -0.51
N ALA A 115 -10.49 -4.52 0.23
CA ALA A 115 -9.10 -4.84 -0.09
C ALA A 115 -8.85 -6.36 -0.07
N LYS A 116 -9.37 -7.04 0.96
CA LYS A 116 -9.27 -8.51 1.08
C LYS A 116 -10.02 -9.23 -0.04
N ASP A 117 -11.22 -8.78 -0.39
CA ASP A 117 -12.01 -9.33 -1.51
C ASP A 117 -11.28 -9.17 -2.86
N ALA A 118 -10.44 -8.14 -3.00
CA ALA A 118 -9.56 -7.92 -4.14
C ALA A 118 -8.24 -8.73 -4.08
N GLY A 119 -8.02 -9.54 -3.04
CA GLY A 119 -6.81 -10.34 -2.84
C GLY A 119 -5.62 -9.58 -2.27
N ILE A 120 -5.82 -8.35 -1.80
CA ILE A 120 -4.78 -7.49 -1.25
C ILE A 120 -4.60 -7.80 0.24
N ARG A 121 -3.36 -7.90 0.69
CA ARG A 121 -3.05 -8.07 2.11
C ARG A 121 -3.16 -6.74 2.85
N VAL A 122 -3.72 -6.76 4.07
CA VAL A 122 -3.92 -5.56 4.86
C VAL A 122 -3.19 -5.63 6.18
N ILE A 123 -2.41 -4.59 6.48
CA ILE A 123 -1.70 -4.40 7.73
C ILE A 123 -2.34 -3.22 8.48
N ALA A 124 -2.81 -3.46 9.71
CA ALA A 124 -3.11 -2.40 10.65
C ALA A 124 -1.81 -2.01 11.37
N TYR A 125 -1.35 -0.79 11.14
CA TYR A 125 -0.09 -0.30 11.69
C TYR A 125 -0.36 0.69 12.83
N ASP A 126 0.22 0.43 13.99
CA ASP A 126 0.09 1.18 15.24
C ASP A 126 -1.33 1.15 15.85
N ARG A 127 -2.37 1.45 15.08
CA ARG A 127 -3.76 1.49 15.55
C ARG A 127 -4.56 0.31 15.03
N LEU A 128 -5.28 -0.35 15.94
CA LEU A 128 -6.13 -1.48 15.60
C LEU A 128 -7.34 -1.02 14.77
N ILE A 129 -7.65 -1.74 13.68
CA ILE A 129 -8.91 -1.60 12.96
C ILE A 129 -9.87 -2.65 13.50
N ARG A 130 -10.92 -2.21 14.18
CA ARG A 130 -11.90 -3.12 14.80
C ARG A 130 -12.85 -3.71 13.77
N ASN A 131 -13.33 -4.92 14.08
CA ASN A 131 -14.28 -5.64 13.24
C ASN A 131 -13.78 -5.83 11.79
N ALA A 132 -12.47 -5.95 11.61
CA ALA A 132 -11.80 -6.13 10.34
C ALA A 132 -10.87 -7.35 10.39
N ASP A 133 -10.86 -8.13 9.31
CA ASP A 133 -9.97 -9.28 9.12
C ASP A 133 -8.65 -8.81 8.49
N VAL A 134 -7.81 -8.12 9.29
CA VAL A 134 -6.48 -7.74 8.84
C VAL A 134 -5.52 -8.92 8.87
N ASP A 135 -4.58 -8.98 7.92
CA ASP A 135 -3.58 -10.07 7.87
C ASP A 135 -2.51 -9.92 8.95
N LEU A 136 -2.24 -8.67 9.38
CA LEU A 136 -1.28 -8.38 10.43
C LEU A 136 -1.68 -7.11 11.16
N TYR A 137 -1.56 -7.14 12.50
CA TYR A 137 -1.59 -5.96 13.34
C TYR A 137 -0.22 -5.79 14.00
N ILE A 138 0.39 -4.62 13.82
CA ILE A 138 1.68 -4.26 14.41
C ILE A 138 1.47 -3.05 15.32
N SER A 139 1.82 -3.18 16.60
CA SER A 139 1.76 -2.11 17.58
C SER A 139 2.76 -2.33 18.69
N PHE A 140 2.76 -1.45 19.69
CA PHE A 140 3.53 -1.60 20.92
C PHE A 140 2.77 -2.49 21.92
N ASP A 141 3.50 -3.04 22.89
CA ASP A 141 2.90 -3.60 24.09
C ASP A 141 2.41 -2.45 25.00
N ASN A 142 1.20 -1.98 24.71
CA ASN A 142 0.61 -0.85 25.42
C ASN A 142 0.30 -1.15 26.89
N GLU A 143 0.09 -2.42 27.23
CA GLU A 143 -0.09 -2.85 28.61
C GLU A 143 1.23 -2.73 29.39
N MET A 144 2.33 -3.20 28.80
CA MET A 144 3.66 -3.04 29.39
C MET A 144 4.03 -1.55 29.54
N VAL A 145 3.74 -0.71 28.56
CA VAL A 145 3.95 0.75 28.67
C VAL A 145 3.17 1.32 29.86
N GLY A 146 1.91 0.94 30.04
CA GLY A 146 1.09 1.36 31.17
C GLY A 146 1.68 0.89 32.51
N ASN A 147 2.15 -0.35 32.59
CA ASN A 147 2.80 -0.90 33.77
C ASN A 147 4.08 -0.12 34.12
N MET A 148 4.95 0.13 33.15
CA MET A 148 6.18 0.91 33.34
C MET A 148 5.87 2.34 33.83
N MET A 149 4.82 2.98 33.34
CA MET A 149 4.38 4.30 33.82
C MET A 149 3.93 4.23 35.30
N GLY A 150 3.15 3.23 35.67
CA GLY A 150 2.71 2.99 37.05
C GLY A 150 3.88 2.74 37.98
N GLU A 151 4.79 1.84 37.62
CA GLU A 151 5.99 1.52 38.39
C GLU A 151 6.86 2.76 38.64
N ALA A 152 7.10 3.56 37.59
CA ALA A 152 7.86 4.81 37.70
C ALA A 152 7.25 5.81 38.70
N LEU A 153 5.92 5.86 38.82
CA LEU A 153 5.24 6.69 39.80
C LEU A 153 5.46 6.15 41.23
N VAL A 154 5.35 4.84 41.42
CA VAL A 154 5.59 4.17 42.74
C VAL A 154 7.05 4.36 43.20
N GLU A 155 8.02 4.14 42.29
CA GLU A 155 9.45 4.34 42.59
C GLU A 155 9.79 5.78 43.00
N LYS A 156 9.06 6.77 42.45
CA LYS A 156 9.21 8.17 42.84
C LYS A 156 8.50 8.54 44.14
N GLY A 157 7.95 7.55 44.88
CA GLY A 157 7.36 7.74 46.20
C GLY A 157 5.99 8.42 46.16
N ILE A 158 5.24 8.29 45.08
CA ILE A 158 3.84 8.74 45.03
C ILE A 158 3.00 7.72 45.77
N ASP A 159 3.08 7.76 47.09
CA ASP A 159 2.32 6.91 48.00
C ASP A 159 1.13 7.72 48.58
N GLY A 160 -0.09 7.30 48.23
CA GLY A 160 -1.32 7.91 48.70
C GLY A 160 -1.67 9.28 48.15
N GLY A 161 -0.99 9.73 47.07
CA GLY A 161 -1.27 10.99 46.36
C GLY A 161 -2.45 10.88 45.42
N LYS A 162 -2.95 12.06 44.94
CA LYS A 162 -3.93 12.14 43.83
C LYS A 162 -3.20 12.18 42.52
N VAL A 163 -3.57 11.29 41.61
CA VAL A 163 -3.03 11.24 40.24
C VAL A 163 -4.10 11.68 39.29
N LEU A 164 -3.76 12.61 38.40
CA LEU A 164 -4.58 12.99 37.24
C LEU A 164 -4.00 12.31 35.99
N MET A 165 -4.80 11.46 35.36
CA MET A 165 -4.44 10.84 34.10
C MET A 165 -5.16 11.54 32.94
N LEU A 166 -4.37 12.08 32.01
CA LEU A 166 -4.89 12.68 30.78
C LEU A 166 -4.74 11.67 29.65
N GLY A 167 -5.85 11.15 29.15
CA GLY A 167 -5.91 10.27 28.00
C GLY A 167 -6.03 11.06 26.69
N GLY A 168 -5.62 10.44 25.59
CA GLY A 168 -5.97 10.92 24.26
C GLY A 168 -7.43 10.64 23.90
N SER A 169 -7.89 11.26 22.84
CA SER A 169 -9.23 11.01 22.26
C SER A 169 -9.24 9.74 21.41
#